data_80be4d0cd6e92ef7e968fc1f0670177e
#
_entry.id   80be4d0cd6e92ef7e968fc1f0670177e
#
_cell.length_a   1.000
_cell.length_b   1.000
_cell.length_c   1.000
_cell.angle_alpha   90.00
_cell.angle_beta   90.00
_cell.angle_gamma   90.00
#
_symmetry.space_group_name_H-M   'P 1'
#
loop_
_entity.id
_entity.type
_entity.pdbx_description
1 polymer ?
#
loop_
_entity_poly.entity_id
_entity_poly.type
_entity_poly.pdbx_seq_one_letter_code
_entity_poly.pdbx_strand_id
1 'polypeptide(L)'
;MLFYRAALPLSSKTLTFVSGLIRRHRTSIRSCWRKLNPGQQALLVLAHLRKGETFAELAAGFAVGTTTAWRYVQETVALLAVRAPKLRQAVRAAQEAGYAYVVLDGTLIPVDRVAADRPFYSGKHKRHGMNLQVIASPQGEIVWVSGPLPGAVHDLTAARIWGIVQALAASGLITLSDKGYHGAGEPVLTPYRGRNKPASQKARQLRSREAARPR
;
A
#
# COMPACT_ATOMS: atom_id res chain seq x y z
N MET A 1 -23.78 -22.61 -20.15
CA MET A 1 -23.20 -21.47 -19.38
C MET A 1 -22.17 -22.04 -18.44
N LEU A 2 -20.89 -21.68 -18.59
CA LEU A 2 -19.81 -22.16 -17.74
C LEU A 2 -19.74 -21.26 -16.49
N PHE A 3 -20.03 -21.80 -15.30
CA PHE A 3 -19.87 -21.10 -14.04
C PHE A 3 -18.46 -21.37 -13.49
N TYR A 4 -17.60 -20.37 -13.51
CA TYR A 4 -16.32 -20.41 -12.83
C TYR A 4 -16.47 -19.90 -11.38
N ARG A 5 -16.33 -20.80 -10.40
CA ARG A 5 -16.24 -20.40 -8.98
C ARG A 5 -14.81 -19.91 -8.70
N ALA A 6 -14.59 -18.63 -8.80
CA ALA A 6 -13.34 -18.04 -8.37
C ALA A 6 -13.27 -18.04 -6.83
N ALA A 7 -12.33 -18.80 -6.26
CA ALA A 7 -12.00 -18.67 -4.85
C ALA A 7 -11.34 -17.30 -4.63
N LEU A 8 -11.96 -16.46 -3.79
CA LEU A 8 -11.40 -15.19 -3.36
C LEU A 8 -10.77 -15.41 -1.98
N PRO A 9 -9.45 -15.29 -1.82
CA PRO A 9 -8.80 -15.44 -0.52
C PRO A 9 -9.07 -14.21 0.35
N LEU A 10 -10.28 -14.11 0.89
CA LEU A 10 -10.75 -13.05 1.75
C LEU A 10 -11.21 -13.63 3.08
N SER A 11 -10.86 -12.95 4.18
CA SER A 11 -11.42 -13.30 5.49
C SER A 11 -12.86 -12.80 5.61
N SER A 12 -13.69 -13.55 6.33
CA SER A 12 -15.04 -13.11 6.69
C SER A 12 -15.03 -11.78 7.45
N LYS A 13 -13.97 -11.53 8.25
CA LYS A 13 -13.78 -10.28 8.97
C LYS A 13 -13.64 -9.08 8.01
N THR A 14 -12.85 -9.23 6.94
CA THR A 14 -12.67 -8.18 5.92
C THR A 14 -13.99 -7.87 5.22
N LEU A 15 -14.73 -8.90 4.80
CA LEU A 15 -16.02 -8.74 4.14
C LEU A 15 -17.03 -8.05 5.06
N THR A 16 -17.12 -8.46 6.33
CA THR A 16 -18.00 -7.89 7.34
C THR A 16 -17.66 -6.43 7.62
N PHE A 17 -16.38 -6.10 7.73
CA PHE A 17 -15.91 -4.74 7.94
C PHE A 17 -16.32 -3.81 6.79
N VAL A 18 -16.02 -4.17 5.53
CA VAL A 18 -16.35 -3.36 4.36
C VAL A 18 -17.86 -3.24 4.18
N SER A 19 -18.60 -4.32 4.35
CA SER A 19 -20.07 -4.35 4.31
C SER A 19 -20.69 -3.43 5.37
N GLY A 20 -20.12 -3.41 6.57
CA GLY A 20 -20.52 -2.49 7.64
C GLY A 20 -20.27 -1.02 7.31
N LEU A 21 -19.15 -0.70 6.64
CA LEU A 21 -18.86 0.65 6.15
C LEU A 21 -19.91 1.12 5.14
N ILE A 22 -20.17 0.29 4.13
CA ILE A 22 -21.16 0.59 3.10
C ILE A 22 -22.55 0.77 3.70
N ARG A 23 -22.95 -0.08 4.65
CA ARG A 23 -24.25 0.05 5.33
C ARG A 23 -24.40 1.38 6.02
N ARG A 24 -23.42 1.77 6.85
CA ARG A 24 -23.43 3.06 7.56
C ARG A 24 -23.48 4.25 6.60
N HIS A 25 -22.69 4.20 5.53
CA HIS A 25 -22.70 5.24 4.50
C HIS A 25 -24.06 5.36 3.83
N ARG A 26 -24.67 4.25 3.39
CA ARG A 26 -26.00 4.25 2.77
C ARG A 26 -27.06 4.81 3.70
N THR A 27 -27.01 4.49 4.99
CA THR A 27 -27.90 5.06 6.00
C THR A 27 -27.71 6.57 6.12
N SER A 28 -26.46 7.05 6.19
CA SER A 28 -26.14 8.48 6.33
C SER A 28 -26.62 9.33 5.15
N ILE A 29 -26.52 8.80 3.93
CA ILE A 29 -26.98 9.48 2.71
C ILE A 29 -28.45 9.15 2.34
N ARG A 30 -29.15 8.40 3.19
CA ARG A 30 -30.55 7.95 2.98
C ARG A 30 -30.76 7.25 1.63
N SER A 31 -29.77 6.47 1.19
CA SER A 31 -29.83 5.73 -0.09
C SER A 31 -30.57 4.41 0.08
N CYS A 32 -31.87 4.41 -0.23
CA CYS A 32 -32.75 3.25 -0.07
C CYS A 32 -32.68 2.26 -1.24
N TRP A 33 -32.47 2.77 -2.46
CA TRP A 33 -32.58 1.99 -3.70
C TRP A 33 -31.21 1.62 -4.27
N ARG A 34 -30.76 0.43 -3.96
CA ARG A 34 -29.51 -0.13 -4.49
C ARG A 34 -29.74 -1.59 -4.91
N LYS A 35 -29.34 -1.95 -6.15
CA LYS A 35 -29.53 -3.30 -6.67
C LYS A 35 -28.80 -4.37 -5.85
N LEU A 36 -27.58 -4.08 -5.42
CA LEU A 36 -26.81 -4.96 -4.55
C LEU A 36 -26.99 -4.57 -3.08
N ASN A 37 -27.11 -5.54 -2.19
CA ASN A 37 -27.04 -5.30 -0.76
C ASN A 37 -25.58 -4.94 -0.35
N PRO A 38 -25.33 -4.40 0.86
CA PRO A 38 -23.99 -3.99 1.29
C PRO A 38 -22.94 -5.08 1.25
N GLY A 39 -23.30 -6.34 1.53
CA GLY A 39 -22.39 -7.49 1.46
C GLY A 39 -22.00 -7.83 0.02
N GLN A 40 -22.96 -7.81 -0.89
CA GLN A 40 -22.71 -8.05 -2.32
C GLN A 40 -21.85 -6.92 -2.92
N GLN A 41 -22.12 -5.65 -2.59
CA GLN A 41 -21.27 -4.53 -3.02
C GLN A 41 -19.85 -4.67 -2.46
N ALA A 42 -19.70 -5.03 -1.19
CA ALA A 42 -18.40 -5.26 -0.58
C ALA A 42 -17.64 -6.38 -1.31
N LEU A 43 -18.31 -7.49 -1.63
CA LEU A 43 -17.70 -8.61 -2.35
C LEU A 43 -17.26 -8.20 -3.77
N LEU A 44 -18.10 -7.46 -4.50
CA LEU A 44 -17.77 -6.92 -5.83
C LEU A 44 -16.48 -6.08 -5.76
N VAL A 45 -16.42 -5.14 -4.82
CA VAL A 45 -15.27 -4.23 -4.68
C VAL A 45 -14.01 -4.97 -4.25
N LEU A 46 -14.12 -5.90 -3.30
CA LEU A 46 -12.99 -6.71 -2.85
C LEU A 46 -12.48 -7.66 -3.95
N ALA A 47 -13.35 -8.16 -4.84
CA ALA A 47 -12.96 -8.92 -6.02
C ALA A 47 -12.13 -8.05 -6.97
N HIS A 48 -12.59 -6.84 -7.26
CA HIS A 48 -11.84 -5.86 -8.07
C HIS A 48 -10.46 -5.56 -7.48
N LEU A 49 -10.41 -5.18 -6.20
CA LEU A 49 -9.16 -4.80 -5.54
C LEU A 49 -8.17 -5.96 -5.38
N ARG A 50 -8.66 -7.21 -5.28
CA ARG A 50 -7.81 -8.38 -5.06
C ARG A 50 -7.34 -9.04 -6.34
N LYS A 51 -8.19 -9.05 -7.39
CA LYS A 51 -7.94 -9.79 -8.63
C LYS A 51 -7.73 -8.89 -9.84
N GLY A 52 -8.07 -7.59 -9.77
CA GLY A 52 -8.03 -6.70 -10.92
C GLY A 52 -9.14 -6.99 -11.95
N GLU A 53 -10.22 -7.66 -11.54
CA GLU A 53 -11.38 -7.93 -12.42
C GLU A 53 -11.87 -6.64 -13.07
N THR A 54 -12.15 -6.70 -14.36
CA THR A 54 -12.66 -5.55 -15.10
C THR A 54 -14.09 -5.19 -14.68
N PHE A 55 -14.49 -3.94 -14.90
CA PHE A 55 -15.88 -3.54 -14.60
C PHE A 55 -16.92 -4.30 -15.42
N ALA A 56 -16.57 -4.78 -16.62
CA ALA A 56 -17.44 -5.61 -17.44
C ALA A 56 -17.65 -6.99 -16.82
N GLU A 57 -16.59 -7.64 -16.36
CA GLU A 57 -16.65 -8.94 -15.67
C GLU A 57 -17.43 -8.84 -14.35
N LEU A 58 -17.17 -7.80 -13.56
CA LEU A 58 -17.92 -7.54 -12.33
C LEU A 58 -19.40 -7.30 -12.62
N ALA A 59 -19.70 -6.53 -13.65
CA ALA A 59 -21.07 -6.24 -14.06
C ALA A 59 -21.83 -7.54 -14.42
N ALA A 60 -21.20 -8.41 -15.20
CA ALA A 60 -21.76 -9.71 -15.56
C ALA A 60 -21.92 -10.62 -14.34
N GLY A 61 -20.88 -10.75 -13.50
CA GLY A 61 -20.88 -11.63 -12.32
C GLY A 61 -21.89 -11.24 -11.24
N PHE A 62 -22.16 -9.92 -11.07
CA PHE A 62 -23.10 -9.40 -10.09
C PHE A 62 -24.45 -8.95 -10.69
N ALA A 63 -24.69 -9.20 -11.98
CA ALA A 63 -25.90 -8.84 -12.71
C ALA A 63 -26.27 -7.34 -12.57
N VAL A 64 -25.27 -6.43 -12.64
CA VAL A 64 -25.43 -4.97 -12.63
C VAL A 64 -24.89 -4.37 -13.93
N GLY A 65 -25.19 -3.11 -14.22
CA GLY A 65 -24.55 -2.41 -15.34
C GLY A 65 -23.08 -2.04 -15.02
N THR A 66 -22.23 -1.95 -16.05
CA THR A 66 -20.80 -1.61 -15.93
C THR A 66 -20.58 -0.29 -15.20
N THR A 67 -21.37 0.75 -15.51
CA THR A 67 -21.33 2.03 -14.80
C THR A 67 -21.70 1.89 -13.33
N THR A 68 -22.63 0.99 -13.00
CA THR A 68 -23.02 0.71 -11.61
C THR A 68 -21.89 0.01 -10.87
N ALA A 69 -21.22 -0.97 -11.48
CA ALA A 69 -20.04 -1.63 -10.92
C ALA A 69 -18.93 -0.61 -10.64
N TRP A 70 -18.62 0.26 -11.59
CA TRP A 70 -17.67 1.36 -11.42
C TRP A 70 -18.04 2.28 -10.25
N ARG A 71 -19.30 2.73 -10.16
CA ARG A 71 -19.78 3.60 -9.06
C ARG A 71 -19.63 2.91 -7.70
N TYR A 72 -19.94 1.63 -7.60
CA TYR A 72 -19.78 0.86 -6.36
C TYR A 72 -18.32 0.76 -5.92
N VAL A 73 -17.41 0.57 -6.88
CA VAL A 73 -15.96 0.56 -6.61
C VAL A 73 -15.51 1.94 -6.13
N GLN A 74 -15.82 3.01 -6.86
CA GLN A 74 -15.40 4.37 -6.49
C GLN A 74 -15.92 4.78 -5.11
N GLU A 75 -17.22 4.57 -4.84
CA GLU A 75 -17.84 4.87 -3.56
C GLU A 75 -17.13 4.13 -2.41
N THR A 76 -16.91 2.83 -2.56
CA THR A 76 -16.33 2.03 -1.50
C THR A 76 -14.83 2.33 -1.30
N VAL A 77 -14.08 2.55 -2.37
CA VAL A 77 -12.66 2.96 -2.29
C VAL A 77 -12.55 4.30 -1.55
N ALA A 78 -13.42 5.28 -1.84
CA ALA A 78 -13.44 6.54 -1.12
C ALA A 78 -13.72 6.35 0.39
N LEU A 79 -14.67 5.48 0.75
CA LEU A 79 -14.96 5.14 2.15
C LEU A 79 -13.78 4.48 2.87
N LEU A 80 -13.00 3.65 2.17
CA LEU A 80 -11.80 3.02 2.71
C LEU A 80 -10.66 4.04 2.85
N ALA A 81 -10.46 4.91 1.85
CA ALA A 81 -9.41 5.91 1.83
C ALA A 81 -9.52 6.90 3.00
N VAL A 82 -10.73 7.34 3.35
CA VAL A 82 -10.96 8.21 4.52
C VAL A 82 -10.53 7.54 5.84
N ARG A 83 -10.49 6.21 5.88
CA ARG A 83 -10.09 5.42 7.07
C ARG A 83 -8.64 4.98 7.07
N ALA A 84 -7.92 5.23 5.99
CA ALA A 84 -6.49 4.95 5.96
C ALA A 84 -5.77 5.79 7.03
N PRO A 85 -4.88 5.20 7.83
CA PRO A 85 -4.18 5.93 8.87
C PRO A 85 -3.31 7.01 8.25
N LYS A 86 -3.30 8.20 8.85
CA LYS A 86 -2.32 9.24 8.50
C LYS A 86 -0.93 8.81 8.97
N LEU A 87 0.12 9.25 8.28
CA LEU A 87 1.50 8.86 8.56
C LEU A 87 1.85 8.92 10.06
N ARG A 88 1.61 10.06 10.72
CA ARG A 88 1.92 10.22 12.15
C ARG A 88 1.13 9.27 13.05
N GLN A 89 -0.13 8.96 12.69
CA GLN A 89 -0.95 8.01 13.43
C GLN A 89 -0.43 6.57 13.27
N ALA A 90 -0.02 6.21 12.04
CA ALA A 90 0.53 4.90 11.75
C ALA A 90 1.87 4.67 12.47
N VAL A 91 2.76 5.67 12.45
CA VAL A 91 4.05 5.61 13.15
C VAL A 91 3.85 5.51 14.66
N ARG A 92 2.91 6.28 15.23
CA ARG A 92 2.57 6.19 16.65
C ARG A 92 1.98 4.84 17.04
N ALA A 93 1.08 4.30 16.22
CA ALA A 93 0.52 2.96 16.45
C ALA A 93 1.60 1.87 16.41
N ALA A 94 2.62 2.01 15.55
CA ALA A 94 3.77 1.11 15.52
C ALA A 94 4.62 1.18 16.79
N GLN A 95 4.80 2.38 17.38
CA GLN A 95 5.46 2.56 18.68
C GLN A 95 4.65 1.92 19.82
N GLU A 96 3.34 2.20 19.86
CA GLU A 96 2.42 1.65 20.86
C GLU A 96 2.33 0.12 20.81
N ALA A 97 2.48 -0.46 19.59
CA ALA A 97 2.57 -1.90 19.39
C ALA A 97 3.92 -2.51 19.81
N GLY A 98 4.89 -1.68 20.24
CA GLY A 98 6.19 -2.13 20.71
C GLY A 98 7.08 -2.69 19.61
N TYR A 99 6.95 -2.24 18.36
CA TYR A 99 7.82 -2.72 17.29
C TYR A 99 9.27 -2.31 17.52
N ALA A 100 10.19 -3.28 17.50
CA ALA A 100 11.61 -3.03 17.64
C ALA A 100 12.20 -2.20 16.49
N TYR A 101 11.60 -2.31 15.31
CA TYR A 101 11.93 -1.53 14.11
C TYR A 101 10.75 -1.54 13.13
N VAL A 102 10.81 -0.68 12.14
CA VAL A 102 9.96 -0.73 10.95
C VAL A 102 10.83 -0.80 9.69
N VAL A 103 10.24 -1.26 8.59
CA VAL A 103 10.91 -1.30 7.28
C VAL A 103 10.33 -0.21 6.40
N LEU A 104 11.20 0.62 5.80
CA LEU A 104 10.82 1.62 4.80
C LEU A 104 11.34 1.17 3.43
N ASP A 105 10.44 1.04 2.48
CA ASP A 105 10.77 0.67 1.11
C ASP A 105 9.93 1.44 0.09
N GLY A 106 10.50 1.64 -1.10
CA GLY A 106 9.83 2.24 -2.25
C GLY A 106 9.39 1.17 -3.24
N THR A 107 8.14 1.25 -3.67
CA THR A 107 7.61 0.36 -4.70
C THR A 107 7.16 1.13 -5.93
N LEU A 108 7.35 0.55 -7.12
CA LEU A 108 6.87 1.12 -8.38
C LEU A 108 5.61 0.37 -8.82
N ILE A 109 4.48 1.08 -8.85
CA ILE A 109 3.26 0.57 -9.46
C ILE A 109 3.31 0.88 -10.96
N PRO A 110 3.33 -0.14 -11.85
CA PRO A 110 3.34 0.08 -13.29
C PRO A 110 2.10 0.83 -13.75
N VAL A 111 2.26 1.71 -14.73
CA VAL A 111 1.17 2.37 -15.42
C VAL A 111 1.41 2.32 -16.93
N ASP A 112 0.33 2.17 -17.69
CA ASP A 112 0.38 2.24 -19.15
C ASP A 112 0.49 3.70 -19.58
N ARG A 113 1.69 4.09 -19.97
CA ARG A 113 2.02 5.43 -20.43
C ARG A 113 2.85 5.37 -21.69
N VAL A 114 2.69 6.39 -22.56
CA VAL A 114 3.51 6.54 -23.75
C VAL A 114 4.93 7.00 -23.40
N ALA A 115 5.89 6.72 -24.27
CA ALA A 115 7.30 7.05 -24.06
C ALA A 115 7.58 8.54 -23.78
N ALA A 116 6.68 9.45 -24.22
CA ALA A 116 6.77 10.89 -23.97
C ALA A 116 6.56 11.27 -22.48
N ASP A 117 5.91 10.43 -21.68
CA ASP A 117 5.64 10.67 -20.25
C ASP A 117 6.88 10.42 -19.37
N ARG A 118 7.97 11.11 -19.67
CA ARG A 118 9.27 10.99 -18.98
C ARG A 118 9.21 11.07 -17.45
N PRO A 119 8.38 11.92 -16.82
CA PRO A 119 8.31 11.98 -15.36
C PRO A 119 7.88 10.65 -14.71
N PHE A 120 7.12 9.83 -15.43
CA PHE A 120 6.68 8.51 -14.95
C PHE A 120 7.66 7.38 -15.24
N TYR A 121 8.71 7.62 -16.05
CA TYR A 121 9.69 6.61 -16.37
C TYR A 121 10.72 6.42 -15.26
N SER A 122 10.72 5.24 -14.65
CA SER A 122 11.72 4.86 -13.65
C SER A 122 12.97 4.29 -14.31
N GLY A 123 14.08 5.00 -14.21
CA GLY A 123 15.37 4.53 -14.70
C GLY A 123 15.87 3.28 -13.96
N LYS A 124 15.50 3.12 -12.67
CA LYS A 124 15.82 1.94 -11.84
C LYS A 124 15.08 0.68 -12.33
N HIS A 125 13.82 0.82 -12.69
CA HIS A 125 12.95 -0.29 -13.09
C HIS A 125 12.77 -0.41 -14.61
N LYS A 126 13.30 0.54 -15.40
CA LYS A 126 13.22 0.61 -16.88
C LYS A 126 11.78 0.52 -17.41
N ARG A 127 10.82 1.11 -16.70
CA ARG A 127 9.40 1.16 -17.07
C ARG A 127 8.70 2.36 -16.48
N HIS A 128 7.54 2.70 -17.06
CA HIS A 128 6.66 3.73 -16.52
C HIS A 128 5.91 3.23 -15.29
N GLY A 129 5.76 4.09 -14.31
CA GLY A 129 5.05 3.75 -13.08
C GLY A 129 4.95 4.92 -12.12
N MET A 130 4.31 4.67 -11.00
CA MET A 130 4.21 5.58 -9.88
C MET A 130 5.01 5.03 -8.70
N ASN A 131 5.83 5.87 -8.09
CA ASN A 131 6.58 5.55 -6.89
C ASN A 131 5.68 5.75 -5.67
N LEU A 132 5.53 4.69 -4.87
CA LEU A 132 4.89 4.73 -3.57
C LEU A 132 5.90 4.33 -2.49
N GLN A 133 5.78 4.99 -1.34
CA GLN A 133 6.58 4.66 -0.17
C GLN A 133 5.74 3.82 0.79
N VAL A 134 6.30 2.75 1.31
CA VAL A 134 5.63 1.80 2.21
C VAL A 134 6.40 1.70 3.50
N ILE A 135 5.68 1.81 4.62
CA ILE A 135 6.20 1.45 5.95
C ILE A 135 5.56 0.12 6.33
N ALA A 136 6.38 -0.87 6.64
CA ALA A 136 5.95 -2.19 7.05
C ALA A 136 6.44 -2.54 8.47
N SER A 137 5.69 -3.43 9.14
CA SER A 137 6.07 -4.03 10.42
C SER A 137 7.24 -5.01 10.24
N PRO A 138 7.88 -5.46 11.33
CA PRO A 138 8.89 -6.53 11.27
C PRO A 138 8.38 -7.84 10.65
N GLN A 139 7.07 -8.08 10.72
CA GLN A 139 6.39 -9.25 10.13
C GLN A 139 6.03 -9.08 8.65
N GLY A 140 6.28 -7.88 8.08
CA GLY A 140 5.94 -7.56 6.69
C GLY A 140 4.51 -7.05 6.48
N GLU A 141 3.77 -6.77 7.55
CA GLU A 141 2.44 -6.17 7.44
C GLU A 141 2.55 -4.68 7.09
N ILE A 142 1.71 -4.22 6.18
CA ILE A 142 1.69 -2.80 5.79
C ILE A 142 1.14 -1.95 6.94
N VAL A 143 1.99 -1.07 7.47
CA VAL A 143 1.64 -0.08 8.50
C VAL A 143 1.10 1.19 7.86
N TRP A 144 1.74 1.63 6.77
CA TRP A 144 1.33 2.83 6.05
C TRP A 144 1.85 2.83 4.61
N VAL A 145 1.11 3.49 3.72
CA VAL A 145 1.46 3.70 2.30
C VAL A 145 1.27 5.17 1.95
N SER A 146 2.21 5.73 1.21
CA SER A 146 2.11 7.11 0.70
C SER A 146 1.10 7.23 -0.44
N GLY A 147 0.78 8.46 -0.80
CA GLY A 147 0.23 8.75 -2.13
C GLY A 147 1.26 8.49 -3.23
N PRO A 148 0.82 8.46 -4.51
CA PRO A 148 1.70 8.22 -5.63
C PRO A 148 2.52 9.47 -5.99
N LEU A 149 3.77 9.24 -6.42
CA LEU A 149 4.63 10.22 -7.08
C LEU A 149 5.07 9.69 -8.44
N PRO A 150 5.51 10.55 -9.38
CA PRO A 150 6.06 10.08 -10.64
C PRO A 150 7.22 9.09 -10.44
N GLY A 151 7.29 8.04 -11.26
CA GLY A 151 8.26 6.95 -11.12
C GLY A 151 9.72 7.34 -11.27
N ALA A 152 10.01 8.52 -11.83
CA ALA A 152 11.35 9.10 -11.89
C ALA A 152 11.85 9.62 -10.53
N VAL A 153 10.94 9.87 -9.57
CA VAL A 153 11.30 10.39 -8.26
C VAL A 153 12.05 9.32 -7.45
N HIS A 154 13.23 9.66 -6.97
CA HIS A 154 14.05 8.79 -6.13
C HIS A 154 13.39 8.52 -4.76
N ASP A 155 13.57 7.30 -4.23
CA ASP A 155 12.95 6.85 -2.98
C ASP A 155 13.20 7.80 -1.79
N LEU A 156 14.44 8.25 -1.59
CA LEU A 156 14.76 9.22 -0.53
C LEU A 156 14.05 10.56 -0.75
N THR A 157 13.97 11.04 -1.99
CA THR A 157 13.27 12.29 -2.33
C THR A 157 11.77 12.12 -2.08
N ALA A 158 11.19 11.00 -2.47
CA ALA A 158 9.80 10.67 -2.21
C ALA A 158 9.50 10.61 -0.70
N ALA A 159 10.38 9.97 0.08
CA ALA A 159 10.25 9.91 1.54
C ALA A 159 10.30 11.29 2.20
N ARG A 160 11.13 12.21 1.67
CA ARG A 160 11.19 13.61 2.14
C ARG A 160 9.94 14.40 1.78
N ILE A 161 9.44 14.27 0.54
CA ILE A 161 8.22 14.95 0.07
C ILE A 161 7.03 14.57 0.96
N TRP A 162 6.91 13.29 1.31
CA TRP A 162 5.83 12.79 2.18
C TRP A 162 6.07 13.03 3.68
N GLY A 163 7.21 13.61 4.07
CA GLY A 163 7.56 13.88 5.47
C GLY A 163 7.84 12.61 6.28
N ILE A 164 8.13 11.48 5.62
CA ILE A 164 8.36 10.19 6.27
C ILE A 164 9.61 10.25 7.16
N VAL A 165 10.71 10.77 6.62
CA VAL A 165 11.98 10.89 7.36
C VAL A 165 11.80 11.70 8.65
N GLN A 166 11.07 12.82 8.57
CA GLN A 166 10.77 13.65 9.73
C GLN A 166 9.87 12.95 10.76
N ALA A 167 8.85 12.24 10.29
CA ALA A 167 7.93 11.52 11.18
C ALA A 167 8.64 10.38 11.92
N LEU A 168 9.53 9.65 11.25
CA LEU A 168 10.33 8.58 11.82
C LEU A 168 11.36 9.14 12.80
N ALA A 169 12.04 10.24 12.46
CA ALA A 169 12.99 10.90 13.36
C ALA A 169 12.30 11.39 14.65
N ALA A 170 11.12 11.99 14.54
CA ALA A 170 10.34 12.44 15.68
C ALA A 170 9.85 11.29 16.58
N SER A 171 9.67 10.09 16.02
CA SER A 171 9.26 8.92 16.76
C SER A 171 10.40 8.18 17.43
N GLY A 172 11.63 8.31 16.94
CA GLY A 172 12.78 7.52 17.40
C GLY A 172 12.71 6.02 17.01
N LEU A 173 11.71 5.61 16.21
CA LEU A 173 11.62 4.23 15.74
C LEU A 173 12.79 3.88 14.81
N ILE A 174 13.54 2.84 15.16
CA ILE A 174 14.56 2.29 14.28
C ILE A 174 13.90 1.91 12.96
N THR A 175 14.46 2.41 11.86
CA THR A 175 13.90 2.16 10.53
C THR A 175 14.95 1.50 9.66
N LEU A 176 14.65 0.32 9.15
CA LEU A 176 15.49 -0.38 8.17
C LEU A 176 15.06 -0.02 6.76
N SER A 177 16.00 0.28 5.88
CA SER A 177 15.72 0.59 4.48
C SER A 177 16.83 0.12 3.55
N ASP A 178 16.58 0.17 2.25
CA ASP A 178 17.56 -0.17 1.24
C ASP A 178 18.57 0.98 0.99
N LYS A 179 19.48 0.79 0.03
CA LYS A 179 20.49 1.80 -0.35
C LYS A 179 19.90 3.04 -1.02
N GLY A 180 18.67 3.00 -1.49
CA GLY A 180 17.94 4.11 -2.07
C GLY A 180 17.69 5.26 -1.09
N TYR A 181 17.73 4.96 0.21
CA TYR A 181 17.53 5.94 1.29
C TYR A 181 18.83 6.45 1.92
N HIS A 182 19.98 6.18 1.29
CA HIS A 182 21.27 6.66 1.81
C HIS A 182 21.29 8.20 1.91
N GLY A 183 21.63 8.71 3.10
CA GLY A 183 21.57 10.13 3.42
C GLY A 183 20.22 10.59 4.00
N ALA A 184 19.35 9.67 4.39
CA ALA A 184 18.14 10.00 5.15
C ALA A 184 18.45 10.53 6.55
N GLY A 185 19.56 10.09 7.16
CA GLY A 185 19.90 10.38 8.55
C GLY A 185 19.22 9.43 9.54
N GLU A 186 19.55 9.54 10.82
CA GLU A 186 18.91 8.77 11.88
C GLU A 186 17.41 9.11 12.00
N PRO A 187 16.56 8.13 12.33
CA PRO A 187 16.84 6.74 12.70
C PRO A 187 16.83 5.75 11.52
N VAL A 188 16.98 6.22 10.27
CA VAL A 188 16.91 5.37 9.07
C VAL A 188 18.27 4.70 8.83
N LEU A 189 18.31 3.41 9.02
CA LEU A 189 19.52 2.58 8.85
C LEU A 189 19.53 1.97 7.44
N THR A 190 20.56 2.31 6.68
CA THR A 190 20.78 1.77 5.33
C THR A 190 22.00 0.85 5.28
N PRO A 191 22.06 -0.12 4.34
CA PRO A 191 23.23 -0.93 4.14
C PRO A 191 24.44 -0.09 3.72
N TYR A 192 25.63 -0.43 4.21
CA TYR A 192 26.86 0.23 3.81
C TYR A 192 27.12 0.13 2.31
N ARG A 193 27.64 1.20 1.71
CA ARG A 193 28.06 1.24 0.30
C ARG A 193 29.45 0.64 0.14
N GLY A 194 29.76 0.18 -1.09
CA GLY A 194 31.08 -0.32 -1.50
C GLY A 194 31.17 -1.84 -1.64
N ARG A 195 32.15 -2.28 -2.44
CA ARG A 195 32.45 -3.70 -2.67
C ARG A 195 33.39 -4.26 -1.59
N ASN A 196 34.41 -3.48 -1.18
CA ASN A 196 35.44 -3.88 -0.20
C ASN A 196 35.10 -3.30 1.19
N LYS A 197 34.09 -3.87 1.85
CA LYS A 197 33.69 -3.44 3.19
C LYS A 197 34.58 -4.09 4.24
N PRO A 198 34.97 -3.36 5.30
CA PRO A 198 35.60 -3.95 6.47
C PRO A 198 34.76 -5.08 7.07
N ALA A 199 35.43 -6.04 7.72
CA ALA A 199 34.74 -7.19 8.33
C ALA A 199 33.66 -6.79 9.33
N SER A 200 33.89 -5.72 10.12
CA SER A 200 32.92 -5.15 11.05
C SER A 200 31.62 -4.67 10.38
N GLN A 201 31.74 -4.02 9.20
CA GLN A 201 30.58 -3.55 8.44
C GLN A 201 29.83 -4.71 7.78
N LYS A 202 30.54 -5.76 7.31
CA LYS A 202 29.93 -6.98 6.80
C LYS A 202 29.14 -7.70 7.87
N ALA A 203 29.71 -7.86 9.06
CA ALA A 203 29.05 -8.49 10.22
C ALA A 203 27.79 -7.72 10.67
N ARG A 204 27.86 -6.39 10.76
CA ARG A 204 26.71 -5.56 11.11
C ARG A 204 25.60 -5.64 10.06
N GLN A 205 25.94 -5.68 8.77
CA GLN A 205 24.97 -5.83 7.70
C GLN A 205 24.31 -7.21 7.68
N LEU A 206 25.05 -8.28 8.04
CA LEU A 206 24.49 -9.64 8.20
C LEU A 206 23.49 -9.69 9.35
N ARG A 207 23.82 -9.15 10.51
CA ARG A 207 22.91 -9.09 11.67
C ARG A 207 21.61 -8.32 11.36
N SER A 208 21.70 -7.21 10.62
CA SER A 208 20.52 -6.46 10.19
C SER A 208 19.62 -7.27 9.24
N ARG A 209 20.21 -8.10 8.37
CA ARG A 209 19.46 -9.00 7.47
C ARG A 209 18.83 -10.17 8.20
N GLU A 210 19.51 -10.74 9.20
CA GLU A 210 19.00 -11.82 10.03
C GLU A 210 17.83 -11.34 10.90
N ALA A 211 17.94 -10.14 11.49
CA ALA A 211 16.88 -9.51 12.25
C ALA A 211 15.63 -9.18 11.41
N ALA A 212 15.81 -8.94 10.09
CA ALA A 212 14.73 -8.63 9.15
C ALA A 212 14.09 -9.86 8.48
N ARG A 213 14.56 -11.09 8.76
CA ARG A 213 13.91 -12.32 8.25
C ARG A 213 12.68 -12.64 9.09
N PRO A 214 11.49 -12.77 8.49
CA PRO A 214 10.33 -13.27 9.19
C PRO A 214 10.58 -14.73 9.64
N ARG A 215 10.18 -15.04 10.85
CA ARG A 215 10.14 -16.43 11.38
C ARG A 215 8.97 -17.18 10.75
#